data_18838d3167ce53aa3cfea90b89450774
#
_entry.id   18838d3167ce53aa3cfea90b89450774
#
_cell.length_a   1.000
_cell.length_b   1.000
_cell.length_c   1.000
_cell.angle_alpha   90.00
_cell.angle_beta   90.00
_cell.angle_gamma   90.00
#
_symmetry.space_group_name_H-M   'P 1'
#
loop_
_entity.id
_entity.type
_entity.pdbx_description
1 polymer ?
#
loop_
_entity_poly.entity_id
_entity_poly.type
_entity_poly.pdbx_seq_one_letter_code
_entity_poly.pdbx_strand_id
1 'polypeptide(L)'
;MITKGIVLAGGSGTRLYPVTRAISKQLLPLYDKPLVYYPLATLMLAGLRDILLISTAEDSPLFSRLLGDGSQWGIRIRYATQAEPKGIAQALLIAEEFIAGAPVCLILGDNLFYGHGLPEQLRQAAAEVRGATVFAYYVRDPERYGVVEFDADGRAIGLEEKPAVARSHYAVTGLYFYDPSCVRIARGLRPSSRGELEITDVNRAYLESGDLRVQVLGRGVAWLDTGTHASLLAAANFVETIEARQGLKVCCPEEIAFRQGFIDQQQLGNLARALGKSGYGEYLERVMSERVF
;
A
#
# COMPACT_ATOMS: atom_id res chain seq x y z
N MET A 1 16.18 -10.48 -0.25
CA MET A 1 15.49 -9.19 0.00
C MET A 1 14.49 -8.94 -1.11
N ILE A 2 13.29 -8.56 -0.78
CA ILE A 2 12.25 -8.14 -1.74
C ILE A 2 12.65 -6.79 -2.33
N THR A 3 12.58 -6.64 -3.64
CA THR A 3 12.94 -5.40 -4.35
C THR A 3 11.83 -4.90 -5.26
N LYS A 4 10.79 -5.71 -5.47
CA LYS A 4 9.65 -5.44 -6.33
C LYS A 4 8.40 -5.14 -5.51
N GLY A 5 7.69 -4.08 -5.90
CA GLY A 5 6.43 -3.68 -5.29
C GLY A 5 5.30 -3.63 -6.31
N ILE A 6 4.09 -3.95 -5.88
CA ILE A 6 2.87 -3.80 -6.67
C ILE A 6 1.94 -2.85 -5.92
N VAL A 7 1.48 -1.79 -6.58
CA VAL A 7 0.38 -0.96 -6.11
C VAL A 7 -0.88 -1.34 -6.88
N LEU A 8 -1.88 -1.91 -6.19
CA LEU A 8 -3.17 -2.21 -6.80
C LEU A 8 -4.10 -0.99 -6.67
N ALA A 9 -4.21 -0.23 -7.73
CA ALA A 9 -5.04 0.97 -7.85
C ALA A 9 -6.26 0.75 -8.78
N GLY A 10 -6.72 -0.49 -8.86
CA GLY A 10 -7.91 -0.88 -9.61
C GLY A 10 -9.20 -0.73 -8.78
N GLY A 11 -10.31 -1.14 -9.39
CA GLY A 11 -11.62 -1.13 -8.76
C GLY A 11 -12.50 0.05 -9.18
N SER A 12 -13.83 -0.16 -9.18
CA SER A 12 -14.82 0.80 -9.69
C SER A 12 -15.08 2.00 -8.77
N GLY A 13 -14.60 1.98 -7.52
CA GLY A 13 -14.79 3.07 -6.57
C GLY A 13 -16.25 3.42 -6.25
N THR A 14 -17.22 2.56 -6.56
CA THR A 14 -18.67 2.85 -6.51
C THR A 14 -19.17 3.33 -5.15
N ARG A 15 -18.53 2.91 -4.06
CA ARG A 15 -18.86 3.36 -2.69
C ARG A 15 -18.60 4.85 -2.46
N LEU A 16 -17.83 5.51 -3.34
CA LEU A 16 -17.52 6.94 -3.30
C LEU A 16 -18.26 7.74 -4.39
N TYR A 17 -19.25 7.16 -5.07
CA TYR A 17 -20.06 7.92 -6.01
C TYR A 17 -20.78 9.08 -5.31
N PRO A 18 -20.92 10.25 -6.00
CA PRO A 18 -20.53 10.53 -7.39
C PRO A 18 -19.06 10.94 -7.59
N VAL A 19 -18.25 11.09 -6.53
CA VAL A 19 -16.88 11.65 -6.58
C VAL A 19 -15.95 10.85 -7.53
N THR A 20 -16.13 9.54 -7.57
CA THR A 20 -15.29 8.62 -8.36
C THR A 20 -15.91 8.24 -9.72
N ARG A 21 -16.92 8.99 -10.23
CA ARG A 21 -17.51 8.70 -11.53
C ARG A 21 -16.62 9.03 -12.72
N ALA A 22 -15.71 9.97 -12.54
CA ALA A 22 -14.86 10.48 -13.62
C ALA A 22 -13.35 10.32 -13.32
N ILE A 23 -13.01 9.79 -12.16
CA ILE A 23 -11.61 9.66 -11.73
C ILE A 23 -11.46 8.50 -10.74
N SER A 24 -10.35 7.77 -10.86
CA SER A 24 -9.99 6.76 -9.88
C SER A 24 -9.89 7.34 -8.46
N LYS A 25 -10.38 6.59 -7.46
CA LYS A 25 -10.27 6.96 -6.05
C LYS A 25 -8.84 7.33 -5.65
N GLN A 26 -7.87 6.59 -6.14
CA GLN A 26 -6.47 6.75 -5.79
C GLN A 26 -5.84 8.03 -6.36
N LEU A 27 -6.53 8.71 -7.29
CA LEU A 27 -6.15 10.04 -7.81
C LEU A 27 -6.82 11.19 -7.06
N LEU A 28 -7.80 10.91 -6.19
CA LEU A 28 -8.40 11.94 -5.34
C LEU A 28 -7.37 12.51 -4.38
N PRO A 29 -7.47 13.81 -4.05
CA PRO A 29 -6.61 14.40 -3.03
C PRO A 29 -6.94 13.82 -1.66
N LEU A 30 -5.90 13.42 -0.93
CA LEU A 30 -5.96 13.14 0.49
C LEU A 30 -5.14 14.21 1.20
N TYR A 31 -5.79 15.26 1.66
CA TYR A 31 -5.22 16.49 2.18
C TYR A 31 -4.42 17.25 1.10
N ASP A 32 -3.10 17.13 1.04
CA ASP A 32 -2.22 17.96 0.21
C ASP A 32 -1.62 17.25 -1.01
N LYS A 33 -1.90 15.95 -1.18
CA LYS A 33 -1.37 15.15 -2.29
C LYS A 33 -2.34 14.05 -2.72
N PRO A 34 -2.19 13.46 -3.94
CA PRO A 34 -3.03 12.35 -4.38
C PRO A 34 -2.89 11.12 -3.48
N LEU A 35 -3.99 10.41 -3.25
CA LEU A 35 -4.03 9.24 -2.37
C LEU A 35 -2.99 8.17 -2.73
N VAL A 36 -2.70 7.95 -4.01
CA VAL A 36 -1.70 6.97 -4.47
C VAL A 36 -0.28 7.23 -3.97
N TYR A 37 0.03 8.46 -3.54
CA TYR A 37 1.35 8.80 -2.97
C TYR A 37 1.62 8.07 -1.66
N TYR A 38 0.57 7.78 -0.87
CA TYR A 38 0.71 7.12 0.43
C TYR A 38 1.14 5.66 0.32
N PRO A 39 0.47 4.79 -0.47
CA PRO A 39 0.95 3.43 -0.68
C PRO A 39 2.30 3.39 -1.43
N LEU A 40 2.54 4.30 -2.38
CA LEU A 40 3.83 4.43 -3.04
C LEU A 40 4.94 4.74 -2.03
N ALA A 41 4.73 5.73 -1.16
CA ALA A 41 5.66 6.08 -0.08
C ALA A 41 5.91 4.89 0.87
N THR A 42 4.89 4.10 1.19
CA THR A 42 5.03 2.90 2.02
C THR A 42 5.98 1.87 1.37
N LEU A 43 5.86 1.63 0.06
CA LEU A 43 6.81 0.76 -0.66
C LEU A 43 8.22 1.33 -0.66
N MET A 44 8.37 2.65 -0.85
CA MET A 44 9.67 3.32 -0.82
C MET A 44 10.32 3.23 0.58
N LEU A 45 9.54 3.38 1.67
CA LEU A 45 10.01 3.19 3.04
C LEU A 45 10.51 1.77 3.31
N ALA A 46 9.92 0.76 2.65
CA ALA A 46 10.40 -0.62 2.67
C ALA A 46 11.68 -0.83 1.84
N GLY A 47 12.18 0.19 1.14
CA GLY A 47 13.35 0.13 0.27
C GLY A 47 13.08 -0.38 -1.15
N LEU A 48 11.81 -0.48 -1.55
CA LEU A 48 11.43 -1.01 -2.87
C LEU A 48 11.55 0.08 -3.93
N ARG A 49 12.19 -0.25 -5.06
CA ARG A 49 12.48 0.70 -6.14
C ARG A 49 11.95 0.28 -7.51
N ASP A 50 11.58 -0.99 -7.70
CA ASP A 50 10.96 -1.49 -8.95
C ASP A 50 9.47 -1.73 -8.66
N ILE A 51 8.59 -0.91 -9.22
CA ILE A 51 7.18 -0.83 -8.82
C ILE A 51 6.31 -1.04 -10.06
N LEU A 52 5.29 -1.90 -9.92
CA LEU A 52 4.21 -2.07 -10.89
C LEU A 52 2.94 -1.45 -10.32
N LEU A 53 2.37 -0.47 -11.02
CA LEU A 53 1.06 0.06 -10.70
C LEU A 53 0.03 -0.61 -11.60
N ILE A 54 -0.96 -1.26 -10.98
CA ILE A 54 -2.06 -1.93 -11.67
C ILE A 54 -3.32 -1.09 -11.48
N SER A 55 -3.91 -0.62 -12.58
CA SER A 55 -5.14 0.20 -12.58
C SER A 55 -6.11 -0.26 -13.67
N THR A 56 -7.24 0.42 -13.81
CA THR A 56 -8.10 0.25 -14.98
C THR A 56 -7.42 0.77 -16.25
N ALA A 57 -7.84 0.31 -17.42
CA ALA A 57 -7.33 0.83 -18.69
C ALA A 57 -7.64 2.33 -18.87
N GLU A 58 -8.77 2.78 -18.34
CA GLU A 58 -9.23 4.17 -18.38
C GLU A 58 -8.38 5.10 -17.52
N ASP A 59 -8.01 4.67 -16.31
CA ASP A 59 -7.24 5.48 -15.35
C ASP A 59 -5.72 5.41 -15.57
N SER A 60 -5.21 4.37 -16.22
CA SER A 60 -3.77 4.15 -16.42
C SER A 60 -3.04 5.35 -17.03
N PRO A 61 -3.58 6.06 -18.05
CA PRO A 61 -2.94 7.26 -18.59
C PRO A 61 -2.85 8.41 -17.57
N LEU A 62 -3.81 8.52 -16.65
CA LEU A 62 -3.81 9.56 -15.61
C LEU A 62 -2.72 9.27 -14.57
N PHE A 63 -2.58 8.01 -14.15
CA PHE A 63 -1.49 7.60 -13.27
C PHE A 63 -0.13 7.83 -13.91
N SER A 64 0.03 7.44 -15.18
CA SER A 64 1.29 7.65 -15.91
C SER A 64 1.64 9.13 -16.06
N ARG A 65 0.65 10.00 -16.28
CA ARG A 65 0.86 11.45 -16.33
C ARG A 65 1.24 12.03 -14.96
N LEU A 66 0.68 11.50 -13.87
CA LEU A 66 0.95 11.95 -12.50
C LEU A 66 2.33 11.49 -12.00
N LEU A 67 2.64 10.22 -12.18
CA LEU A 67 3.79 9.56 -11.53
C LEU A 67 5.00 9.40 -12.46
N GLY A 68 4.82 9.58 -13.79
CA GLY A 68 5.87 9.34 -14.78
C GLY A 68 6.38 7.90 -14.74
N ASP A 69 7.67 7.75 -15.01
CA ASP A 69 8.38 6.47 -14.91
C ASP A 69 9.05 6.25 -13.52
N GLY A 70 8.88 7.20 -12.60
CA GLY A 70 9.43 7.18 -11.25
C GLY A 70 10.89 7.63 -11.14
N SER A 71 11.56 7.92 -12.26
CA SER A 71 12.99 8.32 -12.27
C SER A 71 13.26 9.57 -11.45
N GLN A 72 12.29 10.49 -11.36
CA GLN A 72 12.36 11.69 -10.53
C GLN A 72 12.56 11.39 -9.03
N TRP A 73 12.14 10.22 -8.56
CA TRP A 73 12.31 9.72 -7.19
C TRP A 73 13.37 8.61 -7.08
N GLY A 74 14.14 8.37 -8.13
CA GLY A 74 15.14 7.32 -8.18
C GLY A 74 14.56 5.91 -8.09
N ILE A 75 13.29 5.72 -8.43
CA ILE A 75 12.58 4.43 -8.55
C ILE A 75 12.21 4.18 -10.01
N ARG A 76 11.66 3.02 -10.31
CA ARG A 76 11.11 2.67 -11.62
C ARG A 76 9.65 2.29 -11.45
N ILE A 77 8.75 2.95 -12.18
CA ILE A 77 7.33 2.64 -12.20
C ILE A 77 6.96 2.09 -13.57
N ARG A 78 6.34 0.92 -13.58
CA ARG A 78 5.68 0.31 -14.74
C ARG A 78 4.19 0.27 -14.50
N TYR A 79 3.43 0.16 -15.58
CA TYR A 79 1.97 0.19 -15.55
C TYR A 79 1.42 -1.08 -16.17
N ALA A 80 0.37 -1.64 -15.53
CA ALA A 80 -0.42 -2.73 -16.06
C ALA A 80 -1.90 -2.46 -15.85
N THR A 81 -2.74 -3.13 -16.62
CA THR A 81 -4.20 -2.93 -16.55
C THR A 81 -4.91 -4.15 -15.99
N GLN A 82 -5.84 -3.90 -15.09
CA GLN A 82 -6.84 -4.85 -14.64
C GLN A 82 -8.13 -4.55 -15.40
N ALA A 83 -8.44 -5.37 -16.40
CA ALA A 83 -9.62 -5.15 -17.26
C ALA A 83 -10.95 -5.27 -16.51
N GLU A 84 -11.01 -6.20 -15.55
CA GLU A 84 -12.18 -6.46 -14.71
C GLU A 84 -11.74 -6.64 -13.26
N PRO A 85 -12.49 -6.09 -12.27
CA PRO A 85 -12.12 -6.18 -10.86
C PRO A 85 -12.46 -7.56 -10.26
N LYS A 86 -11.71 -8.59 -10.65
CA LYS A 86 -11.91 -9.99 -10.22
C LYS A 86 -11.21 -10.35 -8.90
N GLY A 87 -11.01 -9.37 -8.03
CA GLY A 87 -10.43 -9.56 -6.71
C GLY A 87 -8.96 -9.14 -6.60
N ILE A 88 -8.48 -9.05 -5.36
CA ILE A 88 -7.12 -8.55 -5.06
C ILE A 88 -6.06 -9.56 -5.53
N ALA A 89 -6.30 -10.88 -5.35
CA ALA A 89 -5.32 -11.90 -5.76
C ALA A 89 -5.09 -11.93 -7.28
N GLN A 90 -6.01 -11.41 -8.10
CA GLN A 90 -5.80 -11.25 -9.55
C GLN A 90 -4.58 -10.37 -9.85
N ALA A 91 -4.23 -9.42 -8.98
CA ALA A 91 -3.05 -8.58 -9.16
C ALA A 91 -1.75 -9.39 -9.27
N LEU A 92 -1.65 -10.52 -8.55
CA LEU A 92 -0.49 -11.42 -8.61
C LEU A 92 -0.37 -12.10 -9.98
N LEU A 93 -1.52 -12.43 -10.60
CA LEU A 93 -1.56 -13.04 -11.95
C LEU A 93 -1.22 -12.02 -13.03
N ILE A 94 -1.76 -10.78 -12.92
CA ILE A 94 -1.43 -9.68 -13.83
C ILE A 94 0.06 -9.33 -13.75
N ALA A 95 0.62 -9.39 -12.55
CA ALA A 95 2.01 -9.05 -12.29
C ALA A 95 2.99 -10.21 -12.55
N GLU A 96 2.58 -11.36 -13.08
CA GLU A 96 3.43 -12.55 -13.19
C GLU A 96 4.75 -12.28 -13.94
N GLU A 97 4.70 -11.62 -15.09
CA GLU A 97 5.90 -11.24 -15.86
C GLU A 97 6.77 -10.24 -15.08
N PHE A 98 6.15 -9.30 -14.37
CA PHE A 98 6.87 -8.37 -13.51
C PHE A 98 7.53 -9.08 -12.33
N ILE A 99 6.82 -9.98 -11.67
CA ILE A 99 7.34 -10.80 -10.55
C ILE A 99 8.52 -11.65 -11.03
N ALA A 100 8.37 -12.33 -12.18
CA ALA A 100 9.44 -13.13 -12.80
C ALA A 100 10.13 -14.09 -11.81
N GLY A 101 9.36 -14.76 -10.96
CA GLY A 101 9.86 -15.71 -9.96
C GLY A 101 10.62 -15.07 -8.78
N ALA A 102 10.56 -13.75 -8.61
CA ALA A 102 11.13 -13.07 -7.44
C ALA A 102 10.08 -12.89 -6.32
N PRO A 103 10.49 -12.71 -5.07
CA PRO A 103 9.58 -12.30 -4.02
C PRO A 103 9.07 -10.87 -4.26
N VAL A 104 7.85 -10.57 -3.78
CA VAL A 104 7.14 -9.33 -4.10
C VAL A 104 6.36 -8.78 -2.90
N CYS A 105 6.24 -7.46 -2.83
CA CYS A 105 5.31 -6.77 -1.93
C CYS A 105 4.10 -6.28 -2.73
N LEU A 106 2.89 -6.55 -2.25
CA LEU A 106 1.63 -6.02 -2.78
C LEU A 106 1.02 -5.06 -1.76
N ILE A 107 0.66 -3.86 -2.20
CA ILE A 107 -0.08 -2.88 -1.39
C ILE A 107 -1.34 -2.43 -2.11
N LEU A 108 -2.43 -2.25 -1.35
CA LEU A 108 -3.64 -1.66 -1.88
C LEU A 108 -3.49 -0.15 -2.02
N GLY A 109 -3.89 0.38 -3.17
CA GLY A 109 -3.71 1.78 -3.56
C GLY A 109 -4.52 2.80 -2.75
N ASP A 110 -5.36 2.33 -1.83
CA ASP A 110 -6.21 3.13 -0.97
C ASP A 110 -5.86 3.02 0.53
N ASN A 111 -4.73 2.39 0.84
CA ASN A 111 -4.26 2.21 2.21
C ASN A 111 -3.18 3.22 2.58
N LEU A 112 -3.34 3.83 3.74
CA LEU A 112 -2.37 4.71 4.36
C LEU A 112 -1.83 4.04 5.62
N PHE A 113 -0.50 4.04 5.76
CA PHE A 113 0.20 3.58 6.95
C PHE A 113 1.08 4.72 7.47
N TYR A 114 1.01 4.98 8.78
CA TYR A 114 1.86 5.98 9.42
C TYR A 114 2.11 5.61 10.88
N GLY A 115 3.35 5.74 11.35
CA GLY A 115 3.67 5.52 12.76
C GLY A 115 5.15 5.33 13.00
N HIS A 116 5.52 5.49 14.27
CA HIS A 116 6.89 5.26 14.72
C HIS A 116 7.27 3.77 14.59
N GLY A 117 8.49 3.52 14.09
CA GLY A 117 8.99 2.16 13.89
C GLY A 117 8.43 1.42 12.68
N LEU A 118 7.49 2.02 11.94
CA LEU A 118 6.92 1.42 10.74
C LEU A 118 7.99 1.16 9.65
N PRO A 119 8.91 2.09 9.32
CA PRO A 119 9.92 1.85 8.30
C PRO A 119 10.82 0.63 8.63
N GLU A 120 11.15 0.42 9.90
CA GLU A 120 11.93 -0.73 10.38
C GLU A 120 11.17 -2.05 10.16
N GLN A 121 9.89 -2.08 10.54
CA GLN A 121 9.02 -3.25 10.35
C GLN A 121 8.86 -3.60 8.85
N LEU A 122 8.70 -2.58 8.01
CA LEU A 122 8.59 -2.75 6.55
C LEU A 122 9.89 -3.33 5.96
N ARG A 123 11.06 -2.80 6.36
CA ARG A 123 12.36 -3.31 5.89
C ARG A 123 12.62 -4.73 6.39
N GLN A 124 12.23 -5.04 7.63
CA GLN A 124 12.32 -6.40 8.16
C GLN A 124 11.45 -7.37 7.35
N ALA A 125 10.20 -7.01 7.07
CA ALA A 125 9.32 -7.82 6.23
C ALA A 125 9.89 -7.99 4.80
N ALA A 126 10.48 -6.94 4.21
CA ALA A 126 11.11 -7.00 2.90
C ALA A 126 12.41 -7.85 2.87
N ALA A 127 13.07 -8.02 4.01
CA ALA A 127 14.24 -8.91 4.13
C ALA A 127 13.85 -10.39 4.15
N GLU A 128 12.63 -10.71 4.59
CA GLU A 128 12.08 -12.07 4.59
C GLU A 128 11.66 -12.46 3.17
N VAL A 129 12.22 -13.56 2.67
CA VAL A 129 11.97 -14.01 1.28
C VAL A 129 11.29 -15.38 1.20
N ARG A 130 10.92 -15.95 2.34
CA ARG A 130 10.26 -17.26 2.43
C ARG A 130 8.87 -17.10 3.03
N GLY A 131 7.89 -17.71 2.37
CA GLY A 131 6.50 -17.70 2.79
C GLY A 131 5.83 -16.35 2.56
N ALA A 132 4.89 -16.01 3.42
CA ALA A 132 4.17 -14.74 3.41
C ALA A 132 4.30 -14.01 4.74
N THR A 133 4.39 -12.68 4.67
CA THR A 133 4.25 -11.80 5.83
C THR A 133 3.09 -10.84 5.58
N VAL A 134 2.13 -10.80 6.50
CA VAL A 134 1.00 -9.88 6.49
C VAL A 134 0.95 -9.09 7.79
N PHE A 135 0.29 -7.92 7.75
CA PHE A 135 0.14 -7.08 8.92
C PHE A 135 -1.29 -7.13 9.45
N ALA A 136 -1.45 -7.34 10.74
CA ALA A 136 -2.74 -7.31 11.42
C ALA A 136 -2.89 -6.04 12.25
N TYR A 137 -4.08 -5.46 12.24
CA TYR A 137 -4.41 -4.24 12.97
C TYR A 137 -5.72 -4.41 13.73
N TYR A 138 -5.74 -3.99 15.00
CA TYR A 138 -6.93 -4.10 15.84
C TYR A 138 -7.96 -3.04 15.41
N VAL A 139 -9.15 -3.49 15.00
CA VAL A 139 -10.25 -2.64 14.53
C VAL A 139 -11.52 -2.85 15.36
N ARG A 140 -12.41 -1.88 15.30
CA ARG A 140 -13.73 -1.95 15.96
C ARG A 140 -14.74 -2.75 15.14
N ASP A 141 -14.62 -2.73 13.81
CA ASP A 141 -15.55 -3.26 12.81
C ASP A 141 -14.87 -4.33 11.90
N PRO A 142 -14.44 -5.47 12.49
CA PRO A 142 -13.63 -6.48 11.79
C PRO A 142 -14.36 -7.15 10.62
N GLU A 143 -15.69 -7.20 10.63
CA GLU A 143 -16.54 -7.79 9.57
C GLU A 143 -16.36 -7.15 8.19
N ARG A 144 -15.68 -6.02 8.11
CA ARG A 144 -15.37 -5.33 6.84
C ARG A 144 -14.15 -5.87 6.13
N TYR A 145 -13.32 -6.68 6.80
CA TYR A 145 -11.97 -7.05 6.39
C TYR A 145 -11.75 -8.56 6.40
N GLY A 146 -10.65 -9.01 5.85
CA GLY A 146 -10.09 -10.31 6.20
C GLY A 146 -9.64 -10.29 7.65
N VAL A 147 -10.05 -11.26 8.45
CA VAL A 147 -9.78 -11.32 9.90
C VAL A 147 -8.86 -12.48 10.20
N VAL A 148 -7.82 -12.24 11.02
CA VAL A 148 -6.94 -13.28 11.53
C VAL A 148 -7.33 -13.65 12.96
N GLU A 149 -7.41 -14.95 13.22
CA GLU A 149 -7.60 -15.53 14.55
C GLU A 149 -6.26 -16.01 15.11
N PHE A 150 -6.01 -15.73 16.40
CA PHE A 150 -4.79 -16.15 17.10
C PHE A 150 -5.12 -17.12 18.22
N ASP A 151 -4.20 -18.05 18.47
CA ASP A 151 -4.19 -18.88 19.68
C ASP A 151 -3.67 -18.10 20.91
N ALA A 152 -3.63 -18.79 22.07
CA ALA A 152 -3.16 -18.21 23.32
C ALA A 152 -1.64 -17.83 23.29
N ASP A 153 -0.87 -18.41 22.37
CA ASP A 153 0.57 -18.14 22.19
C ASP A 153 0.80 -17.02 21.15
N GLY A 154 -0.28 -16.43 20.59
CA GLY A 154 -0.21 -15.38 19.57
C GLY A 154 0.12 -15.89 18.17
N ARG A 155 -0.07 -17.18 17.89
CA ARG A 155 0.10 -17.75 16.56
C ARG A 155 -1.20 -17.65 15.79
N ALA A 156 -1.11 -17.29 14.51
CA ALA A 156 -2.28 -17.28 13.63
C ALA A 156 -2.77 -18.72 13.40
N ILE A 157 -4.05 -18.96 13.66
CA ILE A 157 -4.71 -20.27 13.53
C ILE A 157 -5.86 -20.28 12.53
N GLY A 158 -6.32 -19.10 12.10
CA GLY A 158 -7.42 -18.98 11.15
C GLY A 158 -7.41 -17.64 10.41
N LEU A 159 -7.96 -17.65 9.20
CA LEU A 159 -8.18 -16.47 8.37
C LEU A 159 -9.56 -16.59 7.73
N GLU A 160 -10.38 -15.54 7.85
CA GLU A 160 -11.72 -15.49 7.28
C GLU A 160 -11.95 -14.14 6.58
N GLU A 161 -12.45 -14.18 5.34
CA GLU A 161 -12.77 -12.99 4.56
C GLU A 161 -14.15 -12.47 4.93
N LYS A 162 -14.24 -11.26 5.47
CA LYS A 162 -15.48 -10.55 5.82
C LYS A 162 -16.50 -11.45 6.54
N PRO A 163 -16.12 -11.99 7.69
CA PRO A 163 -16.98 -12.90 8.44
C PRO A 163 -18.27 -12.20 8.88
N ALA A 164 -19.40 -12.90 8.82
CA ALA A 164 -20.67 -12.37 9.36
C ALA A 164 -20.60 -12.16 10.88
N VAL A 165 -19.84 -13.00 11.57
CA VAL A 165 -19.50 -12.88 13.00
C VAL A 165 -18.00 -13.10 13.14
N ALA A 166 -17.29 -12.03 13.40
CA ALA A 166 -15.83 -12.10 13.54
C ALA A 166 -15.41 -12.76 14.86
N ARG A 167 -14.46 -13.69 14.79
CA ARG A 167 -13.89 -14.37 15.97
C ARG A 167 -12.74 -13.57 16.60
N SER A 168 -12.27 -12.55 15.91
CA SER A 168 -11.16 -11.70 16.32
C SER A 168 -11.40 -10.27 15.83
N HIS A 169 -10.78 -9.30 16.50
CA HIS A 169 -10.75 -7.90 16.06
C HIS A 169 -9.53 -7.54 15.21
N TYR A 170 -8.68 -8.50 14.86
CA TYR A 170 -7.47 -8.25 14.09
C TYR A 170 -7.75 -8.37 12.59
N ALA A 171 -7.93 -7.23 11.93
CA ALA A 171 -8.04 -7.14 10.48
C ALA A 171 -6.68 -7.29 9.82
N VAL A 172 -6.60 -8.08 8.74
CA VAL A 172 -5.43 -8.11 7.85
C VAL A 172 -5.46 -6.85 7.01
N THR A 173 -4.38 -6.06 7.08
CA THR A 173 -4.27 -4.81 6.33
C THR A 173 -4.02 -5.05 4.84
N GLY A 174 -4.12 -3.99 4.02
CA GLY A 174 -3.85 -4.09 2.58
C GLY A 174 -2.36 -4.04 2.21
N LEU A 175 -1.50 -4.73 2.98
CA LEU A 175 -0.06 -4.79 2.74
C LEU A 175 0.46 -6.22 2.95
N TYR A 176 1.03 -6.79 1.91
CA TYR A 176 1.39 -8.20 1.83
C TYR A 176 2.79 -8.37 1.26
N PHE A 177 3.61 -9.20 1.91
CA PHE A 177 4.93 -9.59 1.41
C PHE A 177 4.90 -11.09 1.12
N TYR A 178 5.23 -11.46 -0.10
CA TYR A 178 5.11 -12.84 -0.58
C TYR A 178 6.40 -13.35 -1.19
N ASP A 179 6.67 -14.62 -0.99
CA ASP A 179 7.66 -15.35 -1.77
C ASP A 179 7.14 -15.65 -3.21
N PRO A 180 7.97 -16.21 -4.10
CA PRO A 180 7.56 -16.48 -5.49
C PRO A 180 6.39 -17.44 -5.64
N SER A 181 6.02 -18.22 -4.61
CA SER A 181 4.92 -19.18 -4.67
C SER A 181 3.55 -18.53 -4.79
N CYS A 182 3.44 -17.23 -4.48
CA CYS A 182 2.18 -16.48 -4.49
C CYS A 182 1.45 -16.55 -5.85
N VAL A 183 2.19 -16.50 -6.98
CA VAL A 183 1.60 -16.57 -8.32
C VAL A 183 0.98 -17.97 -8.56
N ARG A 184 1.69 -19.03 -8.18
CA ARG A 184 1.20 -20.40 -8.29
C ARG A 184 -0.04 -20.61 -7.41
N ILE A 185 -0.04 -20.10 -6.19
CA ILE A 185 -1.18 -20.17 -5.27
C ILE A 185 -2.36 -19.40 -5.87
N ALA A 186 -2.17 -18.15 -6.31
CA ALA A 186 -3.21 -17.34 -6.91
C ALA A 186 -3.86 -18.00 -8.13
N ARG A 187 -3.06 -18.70 -8.96
CA ARG A 187 -3.54 -19.44 -10.13
C ARG A 187 -4.42 -20.63 -9.75
N GLY A 188 -4.21 -21.23 -8.60
CA GLY A 188 -5.00 -22.34 -8.08
C GLY A 188 -6.30 -21.94 -7.40
N LEU A 189 -6.54 -20.66 -7.15
CA LEU A 189 -7.74 -20.19 -6.47
C LEU A 189 -8.98 -20.33 -7.34
N ARG A 190 -10.12 -20.53 -6.66
CA ARG A 190 -11.46 -20.42 -7.25
C ARG A 190 -12.11 -19.11 -6.81
N PRO A 191 -12.88 -18.45 -7.69
CA PRO A 191 -13.64 -17.28 -7.29
C PRO A 191 -14.56 -17.59 -6.10
N SER A 192 -14.63 -16.65 -5.16
CA SER A 192 -15.56 -16.71 -4.03
C SER A 192 -17.03 -16.56 -4.50
N SER A 193 -17.98 -16.62 -3.58
CA SER A 193 -19.39 -16.33 -3.84
C SER A 193 -19.62 -14.92 -4.40
N ARG A 194 -18.65 -14.00 -4.23
CA ARG A 194 -18.65 -12.65 -4.80
C ARG A 194 -18.08 -12.57 -6.22
N GLY A 195 -17.61 -13.70 -6.78
CA GLY A 195 -16.93 -13.75 -8.07
C GLY A 195 -15.48 -13.23 -8.04
N GLU A 196 -14.87 -13.05 -6.85
CA GLU A 196 -13.55 -12.49 -6.66
C GLU A 196 -12.52 -13.57 -6.28
N LEU A 197 -11.29 -13.43 -6.77
CA LEU A 197 -10.13 -14.16 -6.26
C LEU A 197 -9.64 -13.43 -4.99
N GLU A 198 -9.95 -14.03 -3.84
CA GLU A 198 -9.69 -13.39 -2.55
C GLU A 198 -8.23 -13.48 -2.16
N ILE A 199 -7.67 -12.37 -1.70
CA ILE A 199 -6.31 -12.36 -1.17
C ILE A 199 -6.22 -13.14 0.15
N THR A 200 -7.31 -13.22 0.89
CA THR A 200 -7.42 -14.03 2.11
C THR A 200 -7.22 -15.51 1.82
N ASP A 201 -7.61 -16.01 0.65
CA ASP A 201 -7.38 -17.41 0.27
C ASP A 201 -5.90 -17.66 -0.08
N VAL A 202 -5.19 -16.67 -0.65
CA VAL A 202 -3.72 -16.75 -0.79
C VAL A 202 -3.07 -16.86 0.59
N ASN A 203 -3.46 -15.98 1.52
CA ASN A 203 -2.92 -15.98 2.88
C ASN A 203 -3.25 -17.28 3.63
N ARG A 204 -4.46 -17.83 3.41
CA ARG A 204 -4.87 -19.12 4.00
C ARG A 204 -4.02 -20.28 3.50
N ALA A 205 -3.68 -20.30 2.21
CA ALA A 205 -2.78 -21.33 1.67
C ALA A 205 -1.39 -21.29 2.33
N TYR A 206 -0.86 -20.09 2.62
CA TYR A 206 0.38 -19.94 3.38
C TYR A 206 0.21 -20.33 4.85
N LEU A 207 -0.93 -20.06 5.47
CA LEU A 207 -1.22 -20.48 6.85
C LEU A 207 -1.24 -22.02 6.95
N GLU A 208 -1.94 -22.69 6.03
CA GLU A 208 -2.06 -24.14 5.97
C GLU A 208 -0.72 -24.84 5.72
N SER A 209 0.18 -24.20 4.97
CA SER A 209 1.56 -24.72 4.78
C SER A 209 2.51 -24.40 5.92
N GLY A 210 2.10 -23.60 6.92
CA GLY A 210 2.97 -23.17 8.02
C GLY A 210 3.97 -22.07 7.65
N ASP A 211 3.79 -21.42 6.51
CA ASP A 211 4.69 -20.39 5.97
C ASP A 211 4.09 -18.97 6.06
N LEU A 212 3.01 -18.75 6.82
CA LEU A 212 2.43 -17.42 7.07
C LEU A 212 3.01 -16.81 8.36
N ARG A 213 3.48 -15.58 8.26
CA ARG A 213 3.82 -14.72 9.41
C ARG A 213 2.82 -13.58 9.50
N VAL A 214 2.32 -13.33 10.70
CA VAL A 214 1.44 -12.20 10.98
C VAL A 214 2.15 -11.26 11.95
N GLN A 215 2.40 -10.02 11.50
CA GLN A 215 2.96 -8.96 12.34
C GLN A 215 1.82 -8.06 12.81
N VAL A 216 1.67 -7.91 14.12
CA VAL A 216 0.66 -7.03 14.70
C VAL A 216 1.20 -5.61 14.75
N LEU A 217 0.49 -4.68 14.09
CA LEU A 217 0.76 -3.25 14.19
C LEU A 217 0.25 -2.73 15.55
N GLY A 218 1.17 -2.14 16.32
CA GLY A 218 0.87 -1.61 17.64
C GLY A 218 0.07 -0.31 17.62
N ARG A 219 -0.36 0.15 18.80
CA ARG A 219 -1.16 1.38 18.97
C ARG A 219 -0.49 2.67 18.47
N GLY A 220 0.83 2.66 18.29
CA GLY A 220 1.58 3.80 17.74
C GLY A 220 1.56 3.89 16.22
N VAL A 221 0.91 2.94 15.53
CA VAL A 221 0.75 2.94 14.08
C VAL A 221 -0.70 3.22 13.72
N ALA A 222 -0.93 4.11 12.77
CA ALA A 222 -2.21 4.33 12.13
C ALA A 222 -2.26 3.55 10.82
N TRP A 223 -3.30 2.75 10.64
CA TRP A 223 -3.70 2.18 9.38
C TRP A 223 -5.09 2.69 9.02
N LEU A 224 -5.23 3.32 7.87
CA LEU A 224 -6.47 3.92 7.40
C LEU A 224 -6.79 3.38 6.01
N ASP A 225 -7.98 2.81 5.86
CA ASP A 225 -8.60 2.51 4.58
C ASP A 225 -9.46 3.72 4.15
N THR A 226 -9.44 4.07 2.89
CA THR A 226 -10.20 5.21 2.37
C THR A 226 -11.39 4.75 1.53
N GLY A 227 -12.05 3.68 1.97
CA GLY A 227 -13.09 2.98 1.21
C GLY A 227 -14.47 3.66 1.21
N THR A 228 -14.71 4.66 2.08
CA THR A 228 -15.97 5.40 2.21
C THR A 228 -15.71 6.90 2.30
N HIS A 229 -16.74 7.74 2.07
CA HIS A 229 -16.60 9.20 2.25
C HIS A 229 -16.14 9.56 3.67
N ALA A 230 -16.68 8.87 4.69
CA ALA A 230 -16.31 9.12 6.09
C ALA A 230 -14.85 8.72 6.36
N SER A 231 -14.38 7.55 5.88
CA SER A 231 -13.01 7.13 6.09
C SER A 231 -12.00 7.96 5.28
N LEU A 232 -12.37 8.43 4.08
CA LEU A 232 -11.54 9.36 3.28
C LEU A 232 -11.36 10.70 4.01
N LEU A 233 -12.45 11.26 4.55
CA LEU A 233 -12.40 12.50 5.33
C LEU A 233 -11.60 12.31 6.63
N ALA A 234 -11.82 11.22 7.35
CA ALA A 234 -11.07 10.91 8.57
C ALA A 234 -9.57 10.78 8.31
N ALA A 235 -9.17 10.13 7.21
CA ALA A 235 -7.77 10.03 6.80
C ALA A 235 -7.18 11.39 6.44
N ALA A 236 -7.92 12.25 5.72
CA ALA A 236 -7.46 13.61 5.40
C ALA A 236 -7.26 14.46 6.66
N ASN A 237 -8.20 14.43 7.60
CA ASN A 237 -8.09 15.13 8.89
C ASN A 237 -6.92 14.61 9.73
N PHE A 238 -6.67 13.29 9.72
CA PHE A 238 -5.52 12.71 10.41
C PHE A 238 -4.21 13.25 9.86
N VAL A 239 -4.03 13.23 8.53
CA VAL A 239 -2.83 13.74 7.87
C VAL A 239 -2.66 15.23 8.15
N GLU A 240 -3.71 16.04 7.97
CA GLU A 240 -3.70 17.47 8.27
C GLU A 240 -3.25 17.75 9.70
N THR A 241 -3.83 17.07 10.68
CA THR A 241 -3.52 17.27 12.10
C THR A 241 -2.05 16.99 12.41
N ILE A 242 -1.50 15.90 11.87
CA ILE A 242 -0.09 15.54 12.07
C ILE A 242 0.83 16.56 11.38
N GLU A 243 0.57 16.86 10.11
CA GLU A 243 1.41 17.80 9.34
C GLU A 243 1.35 19.22 9.89
N ALA A 244 0.18 19.72 10.27
CA ALA A 244 0.01 21.03 10.88
C ALA A 244 0.75 21.14 12.23
N ARG A 245 0.80 20.04 13.00
CA ARG A 245 1.44 20.03 14.32
C ARG A 245 2.95 19.89 14.25
N GLN A 246 3.45 19.02 13.36
CA GLN A 246 4.89 18.71 13.26
C GLN A 246 5.63 19.59 12.25
N GLY A 247 4.92 20.16 11.28
CA GLY A 247 5.54 20.83 10.14
C GLY A 247 6.23 19.88 9.16
N LEU A 248 6.05 18.56 9.35
CA LEU A 248 6.61 17.49 8.52
C LEU A 248 5.50 16.81 7.74
N LYS A 249 5.78 16.42 6.49
CA LYS A 249 4.80 15.76 5.65
C LYS A 249 4.69 14.28 5.93
N VAL A 250 3.47 13.78 5.93
CA VAL A 250 3.16 12.35 5.99
C VAL A 250 3.31 11.75 4.59
N CYS A 251 4.14 10.71 4.44
CA CYS A 251 4.29 9.96 3.20
C CYS A 251 4.63 10.87 1.98
N CYS A 252 5.68 11.69 2.10
CA CYS A 252 6.21 12.52 1.01
C CYS A 252 7.23 11.72 0.19
N PRO A 253 6.91 11.28 -1.05
CA PRO A 253 7.82 10.45 -1.84
C PRO A 253 9.17 11.12 -2.11
N GLU A 254 9.20 12.43 -2.33
CA GLU A 254 10.40 13.21 -2.58
C GLU A 254 11.36 13.21 -1.38
N GLU A 255 10.82 13.46 -0.19
CA GLU A 255 11.61 13.41 1.04
C GLU A 255 12.10 12.00 1.32
N ILE A 256 11.23 10.98 1.18
CA ILE A 256 11.60 9.57 1.38
C ILE A 256 12.72 9.18 0.41
N ALA A 257 12.60 9.53 -0.87
CA ALA A 257 13.62 9.28 -1.87
C ALA A 257 14.98 9.91 -1.48
N PHE A 258 14.96 11.14 -1.01
CA PHE A 258 16.15 11.84 -0.54
C PHE A 258 16.74 11.21 0.73
N ARG A 259 15.91 10.96 1.74
CA ARG A 259 16.35 10.36 3.02
C ARG A 259 16.88 8.93 2.86
N GLN A 260 16.33 8.19 1.91
CA GLN A 260 16.78 6.83 1.56
C GLN A 260 17.99 6.80 0.61
N GLY A 261 18.45 7.99 0.15
CA GLY A 261 19.55 8.07 -0.80
C GLY A 261 19.21 7.59 -2.22
N PHE A 262 17.93 7.55 -2.59
CA PHE A 262 17.50 7.22 -3.95
C PHE A 262 17.78 8.37 -4.91
N ILE A 263 17.71 9.62 -4.41
CA ILE A 263 18.04 10.86 -5.10
C ILE A 263 18.98 11.70 -4.24
N ASP A 264 19.74 12.57 -4.89
CA ASP A 264 20.63 13.51 -4.22
C ASP A 264 19.95 14.87 -3.95
N GLN A 265 20.67 15.76 -3.28
CA GLN A 265 20.19 17.11 -2.95
C GLN A 265 19.88 17.96 -4.19
N GLN A 266 20.65 17.80 -5.27
CA GLN A 266 20.40 18.54 -6.51
C GLN A 266 19.09 18.10 -7.16
N GLN A 267 18.83 16.79 -7.18
CA GLN A 267 17.57 16.22 -7.69
C GLN A 267 16.38 16.67 -6.86
N LEU A 268 16.48 16.65 -5.52
CA LEU A 268 15.42 17.17 -4.63
C LEU A 268 15.17 18.67 -4.87
N GLY A 269 16.21 19.47 -5.06
CA GLY A 269 16.08 20.88 -5.39
C GLY A 269 15.41 21.15 -6.74
N ASN A 270 15.62 20.25 -7.73
CA ASN A 270 14.90 20.32 -9.01
C ASN A 270 13.40 20.06 -8.83
N LEU A 271 13.05 19.06 -8.00
CA LEU A 271 11.64 18.74 -7.67
C LEU A 271 10.97 19.90 -6.94
N ALA A 272 11.64 20.49 -5.94
CA ALA A 272 11.11 21.64 -5.23
C ALA A 272 10.81 22.81 -6.18
N ARG A 273 11.75 23.15 -7.07
CA ARG A 273 11.54 24.22 -8.08
C ARG A 273 10.40 23.94 -9.04
N ALA A 274 10.22 22.67 -9.45
CA ALA A 274 9.12 22.27 -10.35
C ALA A 274 7.75 22.46 -9.72
N LEU A 275 7.66 22.39 -8.39
CA LEU A 275 6.42 22.62 -7.62
C LEU A 275 6.16 24.11 -7.35
N GLY A 276 7.10 24.98 -7.68
CA GLY A 276 6.97 26.43 -7.60
C GLY A 276 6.72 26.93 -6.16
N LYS A 277 5.92 27.99 -6.05
CA LYS A 277 5.58 28.62 -4.75
C LYS A 277 4.42 27.89 -4.03
N SER A 278 4.30 26.59 -4.17
CA SER A 278 3.37 25.82 -3.37
C SER A 278 3.96 25.52 -1.99
N GLY A 279 3.14 25.44 -0.96
CA GLY A 279 3.61 25.03 0.37
C GLY A 279 4.31 23.67 0.37
N TYR A 280 4.03 22.82 -0.61
CA TYR A 280 4.71 21.55 -0.81
C TYR A 280 6.16 21.77 -1.32
N GLY A 281 6.35 22.65 -2.32
CA GLY A 281 7.68 23.02 -2.83
C GLY A 281 8.56 23.68 -1.75
N GLU A 282 8.00 24.61 -0.98
CA GLU A 282 8.67 25.25 0.15
C GLU A 282 9.10 24.24 1.24
N TYR A 283 8.27 23.22 1.48
CA TYR A 283 8.62 22.12 2.36
C TYR A 283 9.85 21.35 1.87
N LEU A 284 9.93 21.00 0.59
CA LEU A 284 11.07 20.27 0.04
C LEU A 284 12.38 21.11 0.12
N GLU A 285 12.29 22.43 -0.02
CA GLU A 285 13.44 23.32 0.20
C GLU A 285 13.95 23.24 1.65
N ARG A 286 13.04 23.19 2.64
CA ARG A 286 13.42 23.02 4.05
C ARG A 286 14.05 21.66 4.32
N VAL A 287 13.53 20.59 3.72
CA VAL A 287 14.06 19.22 3.87
C VAL A 287 15.55 19.13 3.52
N MET A 288 16.03 19.95 2.56
CA MET A 288 17.44 19.98 2.17
C MET A 288 18.35 20.56 3.25
N SER A 289 17.85 21.45 4.10
CA SER A 289 18.62 22.17 5.12
C SER A 289 18.39 21.64 6.55
N GLU A 290 17.25 21.02 6.81
CA GLU A 290 16.87 20.57 8.14
C GLU A 290 17.21 19.08 8.35
N ARG A 291 17.84 18.78 9.51
CA ARG A 291 17.99 17.41 9.99
C ARG A 291 16.82 17.10 10.94
N VAL A 292 15.99 16.13 10.56
CA VAL A 292 14.97 15.56 11.42
C VAL A 292 15.49 14.21 11.90
N PHE A 293 15.49 13.98 13.21
CA PHE A 293 15.98 12.78 13.87
C PHE A 293 14.84 11.85 14.27
#